data_149528160982a20f26798eb24902050a
#
_entry.id   149528160982a20f26798eb24902050a
#
_cell.length_a   1.000
_cell.length_b   1.000
_cell.length_c   1.000
_cell.angle_alpha   90.00
_cell.angle_beta   90.00
_cell.angle_gamma   90.00
#
_symmetry.space_group_name_H-M   'P 1'
#
loop_
_entity.id
_entity.type
_entity.pdbx_description
1 polymer ?
#
loop_
_entity_poly.entity_id
_entity_poly.type
_entity_poly.pdbx_seq_one_letter_code
_entity_poly.pdbx_strand_id
1 'polypeptide(L)' 'MKVRDVIRNLEDNGWYHERTSGSHRQFRHSTKSGTVTVAGHPGDEVPKGTLNSILKQAGLKK' A
#
# COMPACT_ATOMS: atom_id res chain seq x y z
N MET A 1 -1.91 12.06 3.37
CA MET A 1 -2.31 11.23 2.23
C MET A 1 -3.36 10.22 2.68
N LYS A 2 -4.42 10.08 1.95
CA LYS A 2 -5.49 9.14 2.31
C LYS A 2 -5.17 7.73 1.84
N VAL A 3 -5.78 6.73 2.49
CA VAL A 3 -5.59 5.32 2.13
C VAL A 3 -5.82 5.10 0.63
N ARG A 4 -6.90 5.66 0.08
CA ARG A 4 -7.20 5.49 -1.36
C ARG A 4 -6.10 6.06 -2.26
N ASP A 5 -5.43 7.13 -1.83
CA ASP A 5 -4.34 7.73 -2.62
C ASP A 5 -3.09 6.87 -2.57
N VAL A 6 -2.82 6.26 -1.42
CA VAL A 6 -1.71 5.31 -1.27
C VAL A 6 -1.94 4.10 -2.15
N ILE A 7 -3.16 3.58 -2.16
CA ILE A 7 -3.52 2.43 -3.00
C ILE A 7 -3.34 2.77 -4.47
N ARG A 8 -3.77 3.96 -4.90
CA ARG A 8 -3.60 4.40 -6.28
C ARG A 8 -2.12 4.45 -6.66
N ASN A 9 -1.27 5.00 -5.77
CA ASN A 9 0.16 5.04 -6.01
C ASN A 9 0.76 3.64 -6.18
N LEU A 10 0.32 2.69 -5.34
CA LEU A 10 0.77 1.31 -5.45
C LEU A 10 0.36 0.70 -6.79
N GLU A 11 -0.90 0.88 -7.17
CA GLU A 11 -1.42 0.34 -8.43
C GLU A 11 -0.73 0.95 -9.64
N ASP A 12 -0.47 2.25 -9.61
CA ASP A 12 0.24 2.95 -10.69
C ASP A 12 1.67 2.42 -10.87
N ASN A 13 2.22 1.78 -9.84
CA ASN A 13 3.57 1.22 -9.86
C ASN A 13 3.59 -0.31 -9.96
N GLY A 14 2.48 -0.90 -10.37
CA GLY A 14 2.42 -2.33 -10.67
C GLY A 14 2.04 -3.23 -9.50
N TRP A 15 1.75 -2.66 -8.34
CA TRP A 15 1.23 -3.43 -7.22
C TRP A 15 -0.25 -3.68 -7.43
N TYR A 16 -0.71 -4.90 -7.15
CA TYR A 16 -2.12 -5.26 -7.33
C TYR A 16 -2.69 -5.81 -6.03
N HIS A 17 -3.97 -5.55 -5.81
CA HIS A 17 -4.68 -6.04 -4.65
C HIS A 17 -4.86 -7.55 -4.74
N GLU A 18 -4.30 -8.29 -3.77
CA GLU A 18 -4.41 -9.73 -3.73
C GLU A 18 -5.58 -10.19 -2.87
N ARG A 19 -5.66 -9.66 -1.64
CA ARG A 19 -6.75 -10.02 -0.74
C ARG A 19 -6.93 -8.96 0.35
N THR A 20 -8.10 -9.01 0.99
CA THR A 20 -8.42 -8.17 2.13
C THR A 20 -8.75 -9.05 3.33
N SER A 21 -8.19 -8.70 4.49
CA SER A 21 -8.52 -9.34 5.75
C SER A 21 -8.95 -8.22 6.71
N GLY A 22 -10.26 -8.14 6.99
CA GLY A 22 -10.81 -7.01 7.74
C GLY A 22 -10.57 -5.71 7.02
N SER A 23 -9.88 -4.77 7.64
CA SER A 23 -9.50 -3.49 7.03
C SER A 23 -8.08 -3.51 6.45
N HIS A 24 -7.41 -4.66 6.45
CA HIS A 24 -6.06 -4.80 5.93
C HIS A 24 -6.10 -5.30 4.50
N ARG A 25 -5.65 -4.48 3.53
CA ARG A 25 -5.54 -4.86 2.13
C ARG A 25 -4.10 -5.25 1.82
N GLN A 26 -3.92 -6.41 1.21
CA GLN A 26 -2.61 -6.93 0.87
C GLN A 26 -2.37 -6.80 -0.62
N PHE A 27 -1.20 -6.26 -0.98
CA PHE A 27 -0.79 -6.02 -2.35
C PHE A 27 0.44 -6.83 -2.70
N ARG A 28 0.49 -7.33 -3.93
CA ARG A 28 1.62 -8.07 -4.48
C ARG A 28 2.06 -7.43 -5.79
N HIS A 29 3.26 -7.79 -6.22
CA HIS A 29 3.84 -7.27 -7.45
C HIS A 29 4.39 -8.43 -8.28
N SER A 30 4.28 -8.33 -9.61
CA SER A 30 4.71 -9.41 -10.51
C SER A 30 6.23 -9.61 -10.53
N THR A 31 7.02 -8.55 -10.29
CA THR A 31 8.48 -8.61 -10.36
C THR A 31 9.18 -8.26 -9.04
N LYS A 32 8.48 -7.63 -8.11
CA LYS A 32 9.06 -7.31 -6.80
C LYS A 32 8.59 -8.31 -5.77
N SER A 33 9.48 -8.74 -4.88
CA SER A 33 9.14 -9.70 -3.83
C SER A 33 8.44 -9.01 -2.66
N GLY A 34 7.79 -9.83 -1.82
CA GLY A 34 7.15 -9.36 -0.60
C GLY A 34 5.71 -8.93 -0.78
N THR A 35 5.11 -8.53 0.31
CA THR A 35 3.72 -8.10 0.38
C THR A 35 3.67 -6.72 1.02
N VAL A 36 2.90 -5.81 0.43
CA VAL A 36 2.64 -4.49 1.02
C VAL A 36 1.24 -4.53 1.62
N THR A 37 1.12 -4.17 2.89
CA THR A 37 -0.17 -4.14 3.60
C THR A 37 -0.57 -2.70 3.87
N VAL A 38 -1.80 -2.36 3.48
CA VAL A 38 -2.39 -1.05 3.73
C VAL A 38 -3.62 -1.26 4.62
N ALA A 39 -3.59 -0.68 5.81
CA ALA A 39 -4.68 -0.77 6.77
C ALA A 39 -5.57 0.48 6.70
N GLY A 40 -6.84 0.33 7.11
CA GLY A 40 -7.78 1.43 7.21
C GLY A 40 -8.77 1.51 6.07
N HIS A 41 -9.73 2.42 6.23
CA HIS A 41 -10.76 2.65 5.20
C HIS A 41 -10.25 3.67 4.17
N PRO A 42 -10.82 3.66 2.94
CA PRO A 42 -10.32 4.54 1.86
C PRO A 42 -10.22 6.02 2.21
N GLY A 43 -11.11 6.52 3.05
CA GLY A 43 -11.13 7.93 3.46
C GLY A 43 -10.23 8.28 4.63
N ASP A 44 -9.59 7.29 5.25
CA ASP A 44 -8.74 7.52 6.41
C ASP A 44 -7.40 8.12 6.00
N GLU A 45 -6.86 8.99 6.89
CA GLU A 45 -5.50 9.50 6.71
C GLU A 45 -4.48 8.43 7.09
N VAL A 46 -3.44 8.31 6.29
CA VAL A 46 -2.32 7.43 6.61
C VAL A 46 -1.27 8.25 7.37
N PRO A 47 -0.94 7.86 8.61
CA PRO A 47 0.09 8.56 9.37
C PRO A 47 1.41 8.57 8.60
N LYS A 48 2.17 9.65 8.75
CA LYS A 48 3.40 9.86 7.98
C LYS A 48 4.41 8.73 8.13
N GLY A 49 4.60 8.21 9.34
CA GLY A 49 5.50 7.09 9.57
C GLY A 49 5.06 5.82 8.87
N THR A 50 3.74 5.53 8.91
CA THR A 50 3.16 4.39 8.22
C THR A 50 3.30 4.55 6.71
N LEU A 51 3.03 5.75 6.20
CA LEU A 51 3.18 6.04 4.77
C LEU A 51 4.62 5.77 4.31
N ASN A 52 5.60 6.25 5.06
CA ASN A 52 7.01 6.02 4.74
C ASN A 52 7.35 4.53 4.70
N SER A 53 6.84 3.75 5.66
CA SER A 53 7.05 2.30 5.69
C SER A 53 6.45 1.62 4.47
N ILE A 54 5.22 2.00 4.09
CA ILE A 54 4.55 1.44 2.91
C ILE A 54 5.36 1.75 1.64
N LEU A 55 5.78 3.00 1.48
CA LEU A 55 6.54 3.42 0.30
C LEU A 55 7.88 2.72 0.21
N LYS A 56 8.56 2.51 1.33
CA LYS A 56 9.82 1.77 1.36
C LYS A 56 9.62 0.32 0.98
N GLN A 57 8.60 -0.35 1.53
CA GLN A 57 8.27 -1.72 1.18
C GLN A 57 7.98 -1.86 -0.31
N ALA A 58 7.29 -0.88 -0.88
CA ALA A 58 6.91 -0.90 -2.28
C ALA A 58 8.05 -0.52 -3.23
N GLY A 59 9.20 -0.11 -2.69
CA GLY A 59 10.32 0.34 -3.49
C GLY A 59 10.12 1.72 -4.12
N LEU A 60 9.17 2.50 -3.59
CA LEU A 60 8.87 3.84 -4.09
C LEU A 60 9.59 4.94 -3.31
N LYS A 61 10.30 4.56 -2.26
CA LYS A 61 11.08 5.47 -1.43
C LYS A 61 12.30 4.73 -0.90
N LYS A 62 13.41 5.41 -0.86
CA LYS A 62 14.67 4.87 -0.32
C LYS A 62 14.73 4.94 1.20
#